data_dd5c3fddb572d225cb8e3d7d4ba5a719
#
_entry.id   dd5c3fddb572d225cb8e3d7d4ba5a719
#
_cell.length_a   1.000
_cell.length_b   1.000
_cell.length_c   1.000
_cell.angle_alpha   90.00
_cell.angle_beta   90.00
_cell.angle_gamma   90.00
#
_symmetry.space_group_name_H-M   'P 1'
#
loop_
_entity.id
_entity.type
_entity.pdbx_description
1 polymer ?
#
loop_
_entity_poly.entity_id
_entity_poly.type
_entity_poly.pdbx_seq_one_letter_code
_entity_poly.pdbx_strand_id
1 'polypeptide(L)'
;HSMGGLYALHLTKYLRVVGGISISTPFRGSSTADWAKYVVPSYPLFRDIGRKSDPIKKAHEIELDIPWTQIVSTTGSVPYHNGPNDGVVTLASMSHRTDMEYIEVAHTHYETMCSDQVAEIVAERYSRALTAKH
;
A
#
# COMPACT_ATOMS: atom_id res chain seq x y z
N HIS A 1 -5.96 0.42 -3.39
CA HIS A 1 -4.80 0.98 -4.10
C HIS A 1 -4.25 2.19 -3.36
N SER A 2 -2.92 2.31 -3.32
CA SER A 2 -2.21 3.44 -2.74
C SER A 2 -2.69 3.72 -1.29
N MET A 3 -3.04 4.96 -0.96
CA MET A 3 -3.55 5.34 0.36
C MET A 3 -4.84 4.59 0.77
N GLY A 4 -5.63 4.12 -0.19
CA GLY A 4 -6.81 3.30 0.09
C GLY A 4 -6.52 2.03 0.87
N GLY A 5 -5.35 1.39 0.64
CA GLY A 5 -4.89 0.24 1.43
C GLY A 5 -4.62 0.59 2.89
N LEU A 6 -4.14 1.79 3.15
CA LEU A 6 -3.93 2.29 4.51
C LEU A 6 -5.25 2.47 5.26
N TYR A 7 -6.25 3.05 4.61
CA TYR A 7 -7.59 3.17 5.19
C TYR A 7 -8.25 1.80 5.40
N ALA A 8 -8.09 0.88 4.46
CA ALA A 8 -8.58 -0.48 4.62
C ALA A 8 -7.98 -1.18 5.85
N LEU A 9 -6.68 -0.97 6.09
CA LEU A 9 -6.02 -1.47 7.30
C LEU A 9 -6.63 -0.87 8.57
N HIS A 10 -6.89 0.43 8.61
CA HIS A 10 -7.54 1.08 9.75
C HIS A 10 -8.95 0.53 10.01
N LEU A 11 -9.70 0.19 8.96
CA LEU A 11 -11.05 -0.36 9.09
C LEU A 11 -11.09 -1.73 9.77
N THR A 12 -9.99 -2.49 9.79
CA THR A 12 -9.92 -3.78 10.50
C THR A 12 -10.18 -3.66 12.00
N LYS A 13 -9.98 -2.46 12.57
CA LYS A 13 -10.30 -2.19 13.98
C LYS A 13 -11.81 -2.10 14.26
N TYR A 14 -12.60 -1.80 13.27
CA TYR A 14 -14.02 -1.48 13.42
C TYR A 14 -14.94 -2.47 12.73
N LEU A 15 -14.43 -3.19 11.77
CA LEU A 15 -15.19 -4.11 10.93
C LEU A 15 -14.61 -5.52 11.04
N ARG A 16 -15.49 -6.51 10.94
CA ARG A 16 -15.05 -7.89 10.81
C ARG A 16 -14.52 -8.13 9.40
N VAL A 17 -13.20 -8.12 9.28
CA VAL A 17 -12.48 -8.35 8.03
C VAL A 17 -11.85 -9.75 8.09
N VAL A 18 -11.96 -10.51 7.02
CA VAL A 18 -11.45 -11.90 6.95
C VAL A 18 -10.15 -12.04 6.18
N GLY A 19 -9.76 -10.99 5.50
CA GLY A 19 -8.51 -10.89 4.74
C GLY A 19 -8.46 -9.56 4.00
N GLY A 20 -7.30 -9.20 3.50
CA GLY A 20 -7.10 -7.96 2.76
C GLY A 20 -6.14 -8.12 1.60
N ILE A 21 -6.35 -7.29 0.58
CA ILE A 21 -5.44 -7.12 -0.54
C ILE A 21 -5.23 -5.63 -0.71
N SER A 22 -3.98 -5.21 -0.64
CA SER A 22 -3.60 -3.83 -0.94
C SER A 22 -2.64 -3.79 -2.13
N ILE A 23 -2.68 -2.69 -2.85
CA ILE A 23 -1.91 -2.51 -4.09
C ILE A 23 -1.13 -1.21 -3.97
N SER A 24 0.19 -1.30 -4.01
CA SER A 24 1.09 -0.14 -3.98
C SER A 24 0.85 0.80 -2.79
N THR A 25 0.49 0.26 -1.64
CA THR A 25 0.18 1.05 -0.44
C THR A 25 1.46 1.40 0.31
N PRO A 26 1.68 2.70 0.58
CA PRO A 26 2.86 3.18 1.30
C PRO A 26 2.70 3.04 2.82
N PHE A 27 2.81 1.84 3.37
CA PHE A 27 2.61 1.60 4.81
C PHE A 27 3.60 2.33 5.71
N ARG A 28 4.78 2.69 5.19
CA ARG A 28 5.76 3.53 5.90
C ARG A 28 5.62 5.02 5.55
N GLY A 29 4.67 5.38 4.70
CA GLY A 29 4.51 6.72 4.16
C GLY A 29 5.43 7.00 2.98
N SER A 30 5.40 8.22 2.48
CA SER A 30 6.13 8.64 1.29
C SER A 30 7.01 9.85 1.59
N SER A 31 8.30 9.74 1.26
CA SER A 31 9.22 10.87 1.34
C SER A 31 8.94 11.93 0.28
N THR A 32 8.42 11.53 -0.87
CA THR A 32 7.98 12.45 -1.92
C THR A 32 6.78 13.27 -1.45
N ALA A 33 5.84 12.65 -0.73
CA ALA A 33 4.72 13.34 -0.11
C ALA A 33 5.18 14.30 1.00
N ASP A 34 6.22 13.95 1.75
CA ASP A 34 6.81 14.84 2.74
C ASP A 34 7.35 16.13 2.12
N TRP A 35 7.90 16.04 0.91
CA TRP A 35 8.32 17.21 0.15
C TRP A 35 7.14 17.95 -0.50
N ALA A 36 6.22 17.21 -1.12
CA ALA A 36 5.09 17.79 -1.87
C ALA A 36 4.16 18.63 -0.99
N LYS A 37 4.03 18.33 0.30
CA LYS A 37 3.22 19.14 1.24
C LYS A 37 3.70 20.58 1.40
N TYR A 38 4.99 20.85 1.14
CA TYR A 38 5.53 22.21 1.16
C TYR A 38 5.27 22.98 -0.13
N VAL A 39 5.12 22.24 -1.26
CA VAL A 39 4.89 22.83 -2.58
C VAL A 39 3.39 23.01 -2.83
N VAL A 40 2.57 22.07 -2.37
CA VAL A 40 1.10 22.10 -2.51
C VAL A 40 0.44 21.88 -1.14
N PRO A 41 0.57 22.83 -0.21
CA PRO A 41 0.12 22.65 1.17
C PRO A 41 -1.39 22.51 1.32
N SER A 42 -2.16 22.95 0.32
CA SER A 42 -3.62 22.85 0.31
C SER A 42 -4.16 21.46 -0.04
N TYR A 43 -3.29 20.51 -0.35
CA TYR A 43 -3.71 19.14 -0.73
C TYR A 43 -3.59 18.18 0.46
N PRO A 44 -4.71 17.84 1.14
CA PRO A 44 -4.66 17.05 2.37
C PRO A 44 -4.00 15.68 2.22
N LEU A 45 -4.08 15.09 1.03
CA LEU A 45 -3.48 13.79 0.72
C LEU A 45 -1.98 13.75 1.03
N PHE A 46 -1.23 14.79 0.66
CA PHE A 46 0.23 14.83 0.91
C PHE A 46 0.56 14.93 2.40
N ARG A 47 -0.29 15.57 3.18
CA ARG A 47 -0.16 15.62 4.63
C ARG A 47 -0.37 14.23 5.24
N ASP A 48 -1.40 13.52 4.80
CA ASP A 48 -1.84 12.27 5.42
C ASP A 48 -0.97 11.07 5.05
N ILE A 49 -0.27 11.12 3.90
CA ILE A 49 0.62 10.06 3.44
C ILE A 49 2.10 10.29 3.80
N GLY A 50 2.45 11.43 4.39
CA GLY A 50 3.80 11.70 4.89
C GLY A 50 4.22 10.70 5.97
N ARG A 51 5.52 10.35 6.01
CA ARG A 51 6.06 9.31 6.92
C ARG A 51 5.80 9.56 8.40
N LYS A 52 5.61 10.80 8.80
CA LYS A 52 5.33 11.22 10.19
C LYS A 52 3.86 11.58 10.42
N SER A 53 2.99 11.34 9.45
CA SER A 53 1.57 11.63 9.58
C SER A 53 0.88 10.69 10.57
N ASP A 54 -0.22 11.14 11.18
CA ASP A 54 -0.98 10.35 12.12
C ASP A 54 -1.56 9.06 11.52
N PRO A 55 -2.10 9.04 10.28
CA PRO A 55 -2.55 7.81 9.66
C PRO A 55 -1.45 6.75 9.53
N ILE A 56 -0.23 7.15 9.18
CA ILE A 56 0.92 6.25 9.07
C ILE A 56 1.34 5.74 10.44
N LYS A 57 1.47 6.60 11.44
CA LYS A 57 1.83 6.21 12.81
C LYS A 57 0.80 5.25 13.41
N LYS A 58 -0.48 5.53 13.27
CA LYS A 58 -1.56 4.67 13.76
C LYS A 58 -1.59 3.33 13.02
N ALA A 59 -1.27 3.30 11.73
CA ALA A 59 -1.16 2.06 10.98
C ALA A 59 -0.08 1.13 11.52
N HIS A 60 1.04 1.67 11.99
CA HIS A 60 2.12 0.87 12.60
C HIS A 60 1.70 0.20 13.91
N GLU A 61 0.71 0.73 14.61
CA GLU A 61 0.15 0.16 15.85
C GLU A 61 -0.86 -0.97 15.61
N ILE A 62 -1.30 -1.17 14.36
CA ILE A 62 -2.26 -2.22 14.00
C ILE A 62 -1.50 -3.51 13.72
N GLU A 63 -1.75 -4.53 14.51
CA GLU A 63 -1.30 -5.89 14.25
C GLU A 63 -2.35 -6.63 13.42
N LEU A 64 -1.92 -7.32 12.38
CA LEU A 64 -2.79 -8.13 11.54
C LEU A 64 -2.75 -9.58 12.00
N ASP A 65 -3.91 -10.11 12.33
CA ASP A 65 -4.16 -11.52 12.63
C ASP A 65 -4.93 -12.25 11.50
N ILE A 66 -5.12 -11.56 10.40
CA ILE A 66 -5.82 -12.05 9.20
C ILE A 66 -4.88 -12.08 7.99
N PRO A 67 -5.12 -12.96 7.00
CA PRO A 67 -4.31 -12.97 5.78
C PRO A 67 -4.38 -11.62 5.05
N TRP A 68 -3.22 -11.09 4.71
CA TRP A 68 -3.13 -9.85 3.94
C TRP A 68 -2.04 -9.95 2.89
N THR A 69 -2.37 -9.64 1.65
CA THR A 69 -1.45 -9.61 0.53
C THR A 69 -1.25 -8.16 0.07
N GLN A 70 -0.01 -7.71 0.02
CA GLN A 70 0.37 -6.44 -0.59
C GLN A 70 1.00 -6.71 -1.96
N ILE A 71 0.42 -6.18 -3.01
CA ILE A 71 1.00 -6.17 -4.35
C ILE A 71 1.92 -4.95 -4.43
N VAL A 72 3.18 -5.21 -4.76
CA VAL A 72 4.26 -4.22 -4.75
C VAL A 72 4.68 -3.90 -6.18
N SER A 73 4.54 -2.67 -6.58
CA SER A 73 4.95 -2.16 -7.88
C SER A 73 6.40 -1.64 -7.83
N THR A 74 7.22 -2.01 -8.82
CA THR A 74 8.67 -1.78 -8.75
C THR A 74 9.24 -0.97 -9.91
N THR A 75 8.42 -0.56 -10.88
CA THR A 75 8.86 0.19 -12.05
C THR A 75 8.56 1.67 -11.90
N GLY A 76 9.60 2.51 -11.93
CA GLY A 76 9.43 3.96 -11.90
C GLY A 76 10.66 4.70 -11.41
N SER A 77 10.52 6.01 -11.30
CA SER A 77 11.54 6.92 -10.78
C SER A 77 10.89 7.96 -9.88
N VAL A 78 11.31 7.99 -8.64
CA VAL A 78 10.92 9.03 -7.68
C VAL A 78 12.06 10.05 -7.60
N PRO A 79 11.78 11.35 -7.72
CA PRO A 79 12.80 12.38 -7.57
C PRO A 79 13.54 12.24 -6.24
N TYR A 80 14.86 12.41 -6.29
CA TYR A 80 15.76 12.36 -5.11
C TYR A 80 15.81 11.01 -4.39
N HIS A 81 15.39 9.92 -5.04
CA HIS A 81 15.46 8.57 -4.50
C HIS A 81 16.07 7.60 -5.52
N ASN A 82 17.14 6.90 -5.12
CA ASN A 82 17.89 5.99 -6.00
C ASN A 82 17.53 4.51 -5.81
N GLY A 83 16.60 4.18 -4.91
CA GLY A 83 16.17 2.82 -4.67
C GLY A 83 14.99 2.38 -5.55
N PRO A 84 14.65 1.09 -5.56
CA PRO A 84 13.48 0.59 -6.25
C PRO A 84 12.19 1.31 -5.83
N ASN A 85 11.38 1.71 -6.81
CA ASN A 85 10.14 2.44 -6.59
C ASN A 85 9.21 2.29 -7.80
N ASP A 86 7.99 2.77 -7.70
CA ASP A 86 6.99 2.69 -8.76
C ASP A 86 6.65 4.05 -9.41
N GLY A 87 7.48 5.06 -9.15
CA GLY A 87 7.27 6.43 -9.61
C GLY A 87 6.54 7.34 -8.61
N VAL A 88 5.96 6.78 -7.56
CA VAL A 88 5.23 7.50 -6.49
C VAL A 88 5.68 7.04 -5.10
N VAL A 89 5.79 5.73 -4.90
CA VAL A 89 6.11 5.09 -3.62
C VAL A 89 7.34 4.23 -3.75
N THR A 90 8.17 4.21 -2.72
CA THR A 90 9.36 3.35 -2.69
C THR A 90 9.01 1.92 -2.30
N LEU A 91 9.79 0.96 -2.81
CA LEU A 91 9.69 -0.45 -2.41
C LEU A 91 9.80 -0.61 -0.89
N ALA A 92 10.75 0.09 -0.27
CA ALA A 92 10.94 0.06 1.18
C ALA A 92 9.69 0.49 1.96
N SER A 93 8.93 1.47 1.45
CA SER A 93 7.69 1.90 2.08
C SER A 93 6.57 0.87 1.92
N MET A 94 6.44 0.29 0.73
CA MET A 94 5.41 -0.70 0.43
C MET A 94 5.60 -2.02 1.18
N SER A 95 6.87 -2.43 1.40
CA SER A 95 7.24 -3.72 2.00
C SER A 95 7.72 -3.61 3.45
N HIS A 96 7.37 -2.55 4.15
CA HIS A 96 7.83 -2.28 5.51
C HIS A 96 7.27 -3.23 6.56
N ARG A 97 6.04 -3.70 6.40
CA ARG A 97 5.37 -4.56 7.39
C ARG A 97 5.87 -6.01 7.30
N THR A 98 5.91 -6.68 8.44
CA THR A 98 6.34 -8.10 8.55
C THR A 98 5.16 -9.08 8.67
N ASP A 99 3.95 -8.58 8.76
CA ASP A 99 2.71 -9.35 8.96
C ASP A 99 1.85 -9.49 7.69
N MET A 100 2.46 -9.29 6.52
CA MET A 100 1.82 -9.38 5.21
C MET A 100 2.61 -10.28 4.27
N GLU A 101 1.92 -10.87 3.30
CA GLU A 101 2.53 -11.48 2.13
C GLU A 101 2.77 -10.40 1.05
N TYR A 102 3.91 -10.48 0.37
CA TYR A 102 4.27 -9.54 -0.69
C TYR A 102 4.38 -10.23 -2.04
N ILE A 103 3.79 -9.60 -3.08
CA ILE A 103 3.92 -10.03 -4.47
C ILE A 103 4.41 -8.84 -5.27
N GLU A 104 5.60 -8.95 -5.87
CA GLU A 104 6.17 -7.91 -6.72
C GLU A 104 5.64 -8.01 -8.15
N VAL A 105 5.32 -6.86 -8.75
CA VAL A 105 4.94 -6.73 -10.15
C VAL A 105 5.76 -5.61 -10.80
N ALA A 106 6.21 -5.83 -12.04
CA ALA A 106 7.02 -4.88 -12.79
C ALA A 106 6.14 -3.82 -13.47
N HIS A 107 5.41 -3.05 -12.67
CA HIS A 107 4.52 -1.97 -13.12
C HIS A 107 4.83 -0.67 -12.38
N THR A 108 4.42 0.45 -12.96
CA THR A 108 4.36 1.74 -12.27
C THR A 108 3.18 1.77 -11.31
N HIS A 109 3.15 2.80 -10.46
CA HIS A 109 2.09 3.00 -9.48
C HIS A 109 0.67 2.97 -10.08
N TYR A 110 0.52 3.53 -11.26
CA TYR A 110 -0.78 3.62 -11.95
C TYR A 110 -1.08 2.41 -12.85
N GLU A 111 -0.06 1.81 -13.46
CA GLU A 111 -0.24 0.62 -14.31
C GLU A 111 -0.82 -0.56 -13.55
N THR A 112 -0.56 -0.67 -12.25
CA THR A 112 -1.14 -1.70 -11.39
C THR A 112 -2.67 -1.70 -11.41
N MET A 113 -3.30 -0.56 -11.65
CA MET A 113 -4.76 -0.43 -11.71
C MET A 113 -5.39 -0.97 -12.99
N CYS A 114 -4.57 -1.11 -14.04
CA CYS A 114 -5.01 -1.53 -15.37
C CYS A 114 -4.40 -2.88 -15.80
N SER A 115 -3.63 -3.52 -14.92
CA SER A 115 -2.88 -4.73 -15.23
C SER A 115 -3.73 -5.98 -15.09
N ASP A 116 -3.80 -6.79 -16.14
CA ASP A 116 -4.42 -8.12 -16.09
C ASP A 116 -3.71 -9.03 -15.08
N GLN A 117 -2.37 -8.95 -14.98
CA GLN A 117 -1.59 -9.68 -13.99
C GLN A 117 -2.05 -9.36 -12.57
N VAL A 118 -2.25 -8.09 -12.25
CA VAL A 118 -2.74 -7.66 -10.93
C VAL A 118 -4.16 -8.17 -10.70
N ALA A 119 -5.03 -8.07 -11.70
CA ALA A 119 -6.40 -8.58 -11.62
C ALA A 119 -6.45 -10.09 -11.35
N GLU A 120 -5.58 -10.87 -11.99
CA GLU A 120 -5.46 -12.32 -11.77
C GLU A 120 -4.99 -12.64 -10.35
N ILE A 121 -4.01 -11.92 -9.82
CA ILE A 121 -3.53 -12.08 -8.44
C ILE A 121 -4.67 -11.79 -7.45
N VAL A 122 -5.39 -10.71 -7.65
CA VAL A 122 -6.53 -10.33 -6.80
C VAL A 122 -7.62 -11.40 -6.82
N ALA A 123 -7.99 -11.89 -8.00
CA ALA A 123 -9.00 -12.93 -8.15
C ALA A 123 -8.58 -14.24 -7.46
N GLU A 124 -7.34 -14.65 -7.62
CA GLU A 124 -6.79 -15.85 -6.98
C GLU A 124 -6.81 -15.75 -5.45
N ARG A 125 -6.36 -14.62 -4.90
CA ARG A 125 -6.36 -14.40 -3.45
C ARG A 125 -7.77 -14.31 -2.87
N TYR A 126 -8.70 -13.68 -3.58
CA TYR A 126 -10.09 -13.63 -3.19
C TYR A 126 -10.73 -15.03 -3.16
N SER A 127 -10.46 -15.85 -4.17
CA SER A 127 -10.94 -17.24 -4.23
C SER A 127 -10.40 -18.08 -3.08
N ARG A 128 -9.12 -17.92 -2.72
CA ARG A 128 -8.53 -18.59 -1.54
C ARG A 128 -9.24 -18.19 -0.24
N ALA A 129 -9.51 -16.91 -0.06
CA ALA A 129 -10.18 -16.41 1.14
C ALA A 129 -11.59 -16.96 1.27
N LEU A 130 -12.30 -17.17 0.16
CA LEU A 130 -13.63 -17.79 0.17
C LEU A 130 -13.57 -19.29 0.53
N THR A 131 -12.60 -20.03 0.01
CA THR A 131 -12.46 -21.46 0.29
C THR A 131 -11.93 -21.75 1.70
N ALA A 132 -11.14 -20.88 2.28
CA ALA A 132 -10.62 -21.01 3.64
C ALA A 132 -11.68 -20.88 4.73
N LYS A 133 -12.89 -20.39 4.40
CA LYS A 133 -14.04 -20.28 5.32
C LYS A 133 -14.86 -21.57 5.45
N HIS A 134 -14.57 -22.51 4.65
CA HIS A 134 -15.27 -23.80 4.59
C HIS A 134 -14.30 -24.94 4.92
#